data_d4626161ada3a249570ffde36d24a260
#
_entry.id   d4626161ada3a249570ffde36d24a260
#
_cell.length_a   1.000
_cell.length_b   1.000
_cell.length_c   1.000
_cell.angle_alpha   90.00
_cell.angle_beta   90.00
_cell.angle_gamma   90.00
#
_symmetry.space_group_name_H-M   'P 1'
#
loop_
_entity.id
_entity.type
_entity.pdbx_description
1 polymer ?
#
loop_
_entity_poly.entity_id
_entity_poly.type
_entity_poly.pdbx_seq_one_letter_code
_entity_poly.pdbx_strand_id
1 'polypeptide(L)'
;MKRHYAWVIAFTGTLVTILAHGFGRMSYSVILPSMKEGLALNYTQLGSIATGNFIGYLSLAIIGGFLAARFGVRRVVFVSLVVIGVSLFLTGFSKSFLFAFFMRLISGLGNGGSYVPIMALPAAWFVMRKRGLATGIVSGGIGTGLFISGIILPPIISAFDKDGWRYAWFVLGIAVFILAFVCYAFLRNTPQEKGLTMYG
;
A
#
# COMPACT_ATOMS: atom_id res chain seq x y z
N MET A 1 -2.26 -24.99 21.20
CA MET A 1 -1.71 -25.11 19.81
C MET A 1 -0.92 -23.85 19.46
N LYS A 2 0.42 -23.93 19.31
CA LYS A 2 1.21 -22.79 18.84
C LYS A 2 0.87 -22.52 17.37
N ARG A 3 0.31 -21.34 17.06
CA ARG A 3 0.00 -20.97 15.69
C ARG A 3 1.29 -20.89 14.87
N HIS A 4 1.35 -21.57 13.73
CA HIS A 4 2.52 -21.55 12.86
C HIS A 4 2.77 -20.15 12.31
N TYR A 5 4.04 -19.69 12.29
CA TYR A 5 4.40 -18.33 11.90
C TYR A 5 3.97 -17.93 10.48
N ALA A 6 3.70 -18.89 9.60
CA ALA A 6 3.13 -18.66 8.28
C ALA A 6 1.85 -17.81 8.31
N TRP A 7 1.00 -17.98 9.32
CA TRP A 7 -0.20 -17.16 9.49
C TRP A 7 0.12 -15.72 9.88
N VAL A 8 1.19 -15.49 10.66
CA VAL A 8 1.68 -14.13 10.93
C VAL A 8 2.14 -13.47 9.63
N ILE A 9 2.81 -14.21 8.75
CA ILE A 9 3.21 -13.72 7.42
C ILE A 9 1.98 -13.40 6.56
N ALA A 10 0.96 -14.26 6.52
CA ALA A 10 -0.27 -14.00 5.76
C ALA A 10 -0.99 -12.74 6.26
N PHE A 11 -1.21 -12.61 7.57
CA PHE A 11 -1.85 -11.40 8.15
C PHE A 11 -1.01 -10.13 7.97
N THR A 12 0.31 -10.22 8.11
CA THR A 12 1.18 -9.08 7.83
C THR A 12 1.15 -8.72 6.35
N GLY A 13 1.10 -9.72 5.46
CA GLY A 13 0.90 -9.50 4.02
C GLY A 13 -0.43 -8.81 3.71
N THR A 14 -1.51 -9.19 4.40
CA THR A 14 -2.81 -8.51 4.30
C THR A 14 -2.68 -7.05 4.76
N LEU A 15 -1.97 -6.79 5.86
CA LEU A 15 -1.73 -5.42 6.31
C LEU A 15 -0.95 -4.61 5.27
N VAL A 16 0.08 -5.19 4.65
CA VAL A 16 0.83 -4.53 3.55
C VAL A 16 -0.09 -4.18 2.38
N THR A 17 -1.01 -5.07 1.98
CA THR A 17 -1.94 -4.78 0.87
C THR A 17 -3.02 -3.76 1.25
N ILE A 18 -3.47 -3.74 2.50
CA ILE A 18 -4.31 -2.66 3.03
C ILE A 18 -3.60 -1.31 2.87
N LEU A 19 -2.34 -1.22 3.34
CA LEU A 19 -1.57 0.02 3.34
C LEU A 19 -1.18 0.47 1.93
N ALA A 20 -0.58 -0.42 1.15
CA ALA A 20 -0.08 -0.06 -0.17
C ALA A 20 -1.22 0.17 -1.17
N HIS A 21 -2.18 -0.74 -1.27
CA HIS A 21 -3.21 -0.70 -2.29
C HIS A 21 -4.50 -0.06 -1.80
N GLY A 22 -4.97 -0.44 -0.61
CA GLY A 22 -6.16 0.15 -0.02
C GLY A 22 -5.97 1.65 0.23
N PHE A 23 -5.02 2.01 1.09
CA PHE A 23 -4.76 3.40 1.45
C PHE A 23 -3.93 4.13 0.39
N GLY A 24 -2.89 3.50 -0.12
CA GLY A 24 -1.98 4.14 -1.08
C GLY A 24 -2.60 4.40 -2.44
N ARG A 25 -3.52 3.58 -2.90
CA ARG A 25 -4.06 3.66 -4.26
C ARG A 25 -5.57 3.89 -4.30
N MET A 26 -6.37 3.01 -3.67
CA MET A 26 -7.84 3.01 -3.83
C MET A 26 -8.51 4.16 -3.08
N SER A 27 -7.93 4.66 -1.98
CA SER A 27 -8.48 5.81 -1.24
C SER A 27 -8.56 7.09 -2.07
N TYR A 28 -7.82 7.18 -3.18
CA TYR A 28 -7.90 8.32 -4.09
C TYR A 28 -9.32 8.56 -4.59
N SER A 29 -10.08 7.51 -4.89
CA SER A 29 -11.47 7.63 -5.34
C SER A 29 -12.38 8.29 -4.30
N VAL A 30 -12.11 8.08 -3.00
CA VAL A 30 -12.87 8.69 -1.90
C VAL A 30 -12.49 10.17 -1.71
N ILE A 31 -11.20 10.50 -1.88
CA ILE A 31 -10.68 11.86 -1.65
C ILE A 31 -10.87 12.75 -2.89
N LEU A 32 -11.00 12.15 -4.07
CA LEU A 32 -11.02 12.82 -5.38
C LEU A 32 -12.02 13.99 -5.47
N PRO A 33 -13.29 13.89 -5.03
CA PRO A 33 -14.24 15.00 -5.15
C PRO A 33 -13.76 16.25 -4.41
N SER A 34 -13.37 16.09 -3.15
CA SER A 34 -12.89 17.20 -2.30
C SER A 34 -11.55 17.77 -2.78
N MET A 35 -10.64 16.90 -3.26
CA MET A 35 -9.36 17.34 -3.84
C MET A 35 -9.56 18.11 -5.15
N LYS A 36 -10.57 17.75 -5.96
CA LYS A 36 -10.94 18.47 -7.17
C LYS A 36 -11.31 19.92 -6.84
N GLU A 37 -12.19 20.11 -5.87
CA GLU A 37 -12.62 21.44 -5.45
C GLU A 37 -11.49 22.24 -4.80
N GLY A 38 -10.73 21.63 -3.90
CA GLY A 38 -9.67 22.28 -3.16
C GLY A 38 -8.48 22.75 -4.00
N LEU A 39 -8.20 22.09 -5.13
CA LEU A 39 -7.14 22.45 -6.08
C LEU A 39 -7.68 23.03 -7.41
N ALA A 40 -8.99 23.23 -7.53
CA ALA A 40 -9.67 23.68 -8.76
C ALA A 40 -9.26 22.86 -10.00
N LEU A 41 -9.20 21.52 -9.87
CA LEU A 41 -8.78 20.62 -10.94
C LEU A 41 -9.92 20.30 -11.90
N ASN A 42 -9.56 20.15 -13.18
CA ASN A 42 -10.47 19.59 -14.15
C ASN A 42 -10.41 18.05 -14.19
N TYR A 43 -11.37 17.39 -14.86
CA TYR A 43 -11.45 15.92 -14.92
C TYR A 43 -10.23 15.27 -15.60
N THR A 44 -9.64 15.94 -16.60
CA THR A 44 -8.43 15.45 -17.28
C THR A 44 -7.25 15.41 -16.32
N GLN A 45 -7.08 16.44 -15.48
CA GLN A 45 -6.03 16.48 -14.47
C GLN A 45 -6.22 15.40 -13.40
N LEU A 46 -7.45 15.15 -12.96
CA LEU A 46 -7.76 14.08 -12.02
C LEU A 46 -7.43 12.70 -12.60
N GLY A 47 -7.82 12.45 -13.84
CA GLY A 47 -7.46 11.23 -14.56
C GLY A 47 -5.94 11.09 -14.73
N SER A 48 -5.25 12.19 -15.05
CA SER A 48 -3.79 12.19 -15.17
C SER A 48 -3.09 11.84 -13.84
N ILE A 49 -3.56 12.34 -12.70
CA ILE A 49 -3.05 11.99 -11.37
C ILE A 49 -3.21 10.49 -11.10
N ALA A 50 -4.37 9.91 -11.43
CA ALA A 50 -4.61 8.47 -11.31
C ALA A 50 -3.69 7.67 -12.24
N THR A 51 -3.54 8.11 -13.49
CA THR A 51 -2.65 7.51 -14.48
C THR A 51 -1.19 7.58 -14.05
N GLY A 52 -0.74 8.70 -13.47
CA GLY A 52 0.60 8.85 -12.91
C GLY A 52 0.90 7.78 -11.84
N ASN A 53 -0.04 7.56 -10.92
CA ASN A 53 0.09 6.48 -9.94
C ASN A 53 0.18 5.09 -10.60
N PHE A 54 -0.60 4.86 -11.67
CA PHE A 54 -0.59 3.60 -12.37
C PHE A 54 0.72 3.37 -13.15
N ILE A 55 1.26 4.41 -13.78
CA ILE A 55 2.57 4.37 -14.45
C ILE A 55 3.67 4.03 -13.43
N GLY A 56 3.70 4.72 -12.29
CA GLY A 56 4.63 4.40 -11.22
C GLY A 56 4.52 2.95 -10.74
N TYR A 57 3.28 2.46 -10.56
CA TYR A 57 3.03 1.07 -10.20
C TYR A 57 3.60 0.08 -11.21
N LEU A 58 3.30 0.23 -12.49
CA LEU A 58 3.78 -0.67 -13.53
C LEU A 58 5.31 -0.65 -13.63
N SER A 59 5.93 0.54 -13.55
CA SER A 59 7.38 0.70 -13.63
C SER A 59 8.11 -0.14 -12.58
N LEU A 60 7.67 -0.09 -11.34
CA LEU A 60 8.36 -0.83 -10.27
C LEU A 60 7.81 -2.25 -10.06
N ALA A 61 6.60 -2.57 -10.51
CA ALA A 61 6.07 -3.93 -10.49
C ALA A 61 6.90 -4.88 -11.37
N ILE A 62 7.38 -4.41 -12.53
CA ILE A 62 8.19 -5.19 -13.45
C ILE A 62 9.51 -5.61 -12.80
N ILE A 63 10.17 -4.72 -12.07
CA ILE A 63 11.48 -4.98 -11.45
C ILE A 63 11.37 -5.38 -9.97
N GLY A 64 10.20 -5.26 -9.37
CA GLY A 64 9.96 -5.53 -7.94
C GLY A 64 10.31 -6.96 -7.53
N GLY A 65 10.02 -7.92 -8.39
CA GLY A 65 10.42 -9.33 -8.18
C GLY A 65 11.93 -9.51 -8.14
N PHE A 66 12.66 -8.88 -9.05
CA PHE A 66 14.13 -8.90 -9.10
C PHE A 66 14.73 -8.23 -7.85
N LEU A 67 14.19 -7.08 -7.46
CA LEU A 67 14.64 -6.39 -6.24
C LEU A 67 14.42 -7.27 -5.00
N ALA A 68 13.26 -7.94 -4.91
CA ALA A 68 12.97 -8.84 -3.80
C ALA A 68 13.88 -10.07 -3.77
N ALA A 69 14.24 -10.63 -4.93
CA ALA A 69 15.18 -11.73 -5.03
C ALA A 69 16.60 -11.30 -4.57
N ARG A 70 17.01 -10.07 -4.89
CA ARG A 70 18.35 -9.57 -4.53
C ARG A 70 18.46 -9.05 -3.10
N PHE A 71 17.49 -8.30 -2.63
CA PHE A 71 17.54 -7.59 -1.34
C PHE A 71 16.65 -8.20 -0.25
N GLY A 72 15.83 -9.19 -0.61
CA GLY A 72 14.84 -9.82 0.26
C GLY A 72 13.51 -9.06 0.29
N VAL A 73 12.41 -9.82 0.33
CA VAL A 73 11.02 -9.29 0.33
C VAL A 73 10.81 -8.29 1.48
N ARG A 74 11.30 -8.63 2.67
CA ARG A 74 11.14 -7.82 3.89
C ARG A 74 11.64 -6.38 3.71
N ARG A 75 12.85 -6.21 3.14
CA ARG A 75 13.47 -4.89 2.94
C ARG A 75 12.78 -4.11 1.84
N VAL A 76 12.51 -4.77 0.71
CA VAL A 76 11.86 -4.13 -0.44
C VAL A 76 10.47 -3.63 -0.07
N VAL A 77 9.66 -4.44 0.60
CA VAL A 77 8.32 -4.04 1.06
C VAL A 77 8.40 -2.88 2.06
N PHE A 78 9.34 -2.92 3.00
CA PHE A 78 9.52 -1.84 3.97
C PHE A 78 9.83 -0.51 3.29
N VAL A 79 10.84 -0.47 2.43
CA VAL A 79 11.22 0.75 1.69
C VAL A 79 10.05 1.25 0.83
N SER A 80 9.34 0.33 0.17
CA SER A 80 8.17 0.66 -0.63
C SER A 80 7.05 1.31 0.20
N LEU A 81 6.75 0.77 1.39
CA LEU A 81 5.75 1.35 2.30
C LEU A 81 6.18 2.72 2.83
N VAL A 82 7.47 2.90 3.16
CA VAL A 82 8.00 4.22 3.57
C VAL A 82 7.83 5.23 2.44
N VAL A 83 8.17 4.86 1.20
CA VAL A 83 7.97 5.72 0.02
C VAL A 83 6.48 6.08 -0.16
N ILE A 84 5.57 5.11 -0.01
CA ILE A 84 4.13 5.38 -0.06
C ILE A 84 3.73 6.35 1.05
N GLY A 85 4.08 6.07 2.30
CA GLY A 85 3.70 6.89 3.45
C GLY A 85 4.14 8.34 3.30
N VAL A 86 5.42 8.54 2.94
CA VAL A 86 5.98 9.88 2.71
C VAL A 86 5.29 10.58 1.53
N SER A 87 5.10 9.90 0.40
CA SER A 87 4.46 10.51 -0.77
C SER A 87 2.99 10.86 -0.55
N LEU A 88 2.23 10.05 0.19
CA LEU A 88 0.86 10.36 0.59
C LEU A 88 0.83 11.57 1.52
N PHE A 89 1.68 11.60 2.54
CA PHE A 89 1.79 12.73 3.44
C PHE A 89 2.13 14.04 2.69
N LEU A 90 3.10 13.99 1.79
CA LEU A 90 3.46 15.13 0.95
C LEU A 90 2.34 15.52 -0.02
N THR A 91 1.49 14.58 -0.47
CA THR A 91 0.31 14.91 -1.29
C THR A 91 -0.64 15.86 -0.56
N GLY A 92 -0.76 15.79 0.76
CA GLY A 92 -1.54 16.73 1.55
C GLY A 92 -1.06 18.19 1.47
N PHE A 93 0.22 18.43 1.19
CA PHE A 93 0.77 19.77 0.97
C PHE A 93 0.62 20.30 -0.46
N SER A 94 -0.02 19.55 -1.36
CA SER A 94 -0.13 19.94 -2.76
C SER A 94 -0.84 21.30 -2.92
N LYS A 95 -0.22 22.20 -3.66
CA LYS A 95 -0.78 23.50 -4.06
C LYS A 95 -1.00 23.57 -5.58
N SER A 96 -0.57 22.57 -6.32
CA SER A 96 -0.67 22.50 -7.77
C SER A 96 -0.91 21.08 -8.26
N PHE A 97 -1.48 20.99 -9.47
CA PHE A 97 -1.65 19.72 -10.18
C PHE A 97 -0.34 18.93 -10.31
N LEU A 98 0.75 19.59 -10.76
CA LEU A 98 2.03 18.93 -11.02
C LEU A 98 2.62 18.31 -9.76
N PHE A 99 2.55 19.00 -8.64
CA PHE A 99 3.06 18.44 -7.39
C PHE A 99 2.25 17.21 -6.96
N ALA A 100 0.93 17.29 -7.02
CA ALA A 100 0.05 16.15 -6.73
C ALA A 100 0.33 14.97 -7.68
N PHE A 101 0.51 15.23 -8.97
CA PHE A 101 0.83 14.22 -9.98
C PHE A 101 2.13 13.47 -9.64
N PHE A 102 3.22 14.19 -9.36
CA PHE A 102 4.50 13.57 -9.04
C PHE A 102 4.46 12.79 -7.72
N MET A 103 3.79 13.30 -6.70
CA MET A 103 3.63 12.57 -5.44
C MET A 103 2.83 11.28 -5.64
N ARG A 104 1.80 11.30 -6.47
CA ARG A 104 1.02 10.11 -6.82
C ARG A 104 1.80 9.13 -7.69
N LEU A 105 2.66 9.60 -8.59
CA LEU A 105 3.57 8.76 -9.36
C LEU A 105 4.57 8.05 -8.42
N ILE A 106 5.18 8.76 -7.47
CA ILE A 106 6.10 8.20 -6.47
C ILE A 106 5.38 7.18 -5.58
N SER A 107 4.15 7.50 -5.12
CA SER A 107 3.32 6.54 -4.40
C SER A 107 3.07 5.27 -5.23
N GLY A 108 2.86 5.42 -6.54
CA GLY A 108 2.72 4.31 -7.47
C GLY A 108 3.96 3.42 -7.53
N LEU A 109 5.17 3.99 -7.58
CA LEU A 109 6.41 3.22 -7.49
C LEU A 109 6.42 2.33 -6.24
N GLY A 110 6.11 2.89 -5.07
CA GLY A 110 6.00 2.12 -3.83
C GLY A 110 4.95 1.01 -3.91
N ASN A 111 3.79 1.28 -4.52
CA ASN A 111 2.74 0.26 -4.72
C ASN A 111 3.24 -0.92 -5.55
N GLY A 112 3.92 -0.67 -6.67
CA GLY A 112 4.51 -1.72 -7.52
C GLY A 112 5.62 -2.49 -6.81
N GLY A 113 6.51 -1.77 -6.12
CA GLY A 113 7.62 -2.37 -5.36
C GLY A 113 7.20 -3.23 -4.17
N SER A 114 6.00 -3.01 -3.61
CA SER A 114 5.48 -3.82 -2.50
C SER A 114 4.63 -5.00 -2.96
N TYR A 115 3.81 -4.85 -4.00
CA TYR A 115 2.79 -5.83 -4.36
C TYR A 115 3.35 -7.15 -4.87
N VAL A 116 4.22 -7.10 -5.86
CA VAL A 116 4.79 -8.32 -6.45
C VAL A 116 5.55 -9.14 -5.40
N PRO A 117 6.44 -8.54 -4.59
CA PRO A 117 7.12 -9.26 -3.53
C PRO A 117 6.20 -9.86 -2.47
N ILE A 118 5.17 -9.10 -2.04
CA ILE A 118 4.28 -9.60 -0.98
C ILE A 118 3.42 -10.76 -1.47
N MET A 119 3.01 -10.78 -2.75
CA MET A 119 2.26 -11.87 -3.35
C MET A 119 3.11 -13.14 -3.56
N ALA A 120 4.43 -13.03 -3.55
CA ALA A 120 5.32 -14.19 -3.62
C ALA A 120 5.49 -14.90 -2.27
N LEU A 121 5.26 -14.23 -1.13
CA LEU A 121 5.46 -14.82 0.20
C LEU A 121 4.60 -16.06 0.48
N PRO A 122 3.31 -16.14 0.12
CA PRO A 122 2.52 -17.35 0.30
C PRO A 122 3.17 -18.60 -0.34
N ALA A 123 3.85 -18.45 -1.48
CA ALA A 123 4.52 -19.57 -2.13
C ALA A 123 5.76 -20.06 -1.36
N ALA A 124 6.42 -19.18 -0.61
CA ALA A 124 7.57 -19.55 0.23
C ALA A 124 7.17 -20.14 1.59
N TRP A 125 6.01 -19.75 2.14
CA TRP A 125 5.60 -20.09 3.50
C TRP A 125 4.55 -21.22 3.59
N PHE A 126 3.80 -21.49 2.51
CA PHE A 126 2.71 -22.45 2.49
C PHE A 126 2.94 -23.55 1.44
N VAL A 127 2.61 -24.80 1.80
CA VAL A 127 2.59 -25.89 0.81
C VAL A 127 1.53 -25.62 -0.27
N MET A 128 1.69 -26.27 -1.44
CA MET A 128 0.86 -26.01 -2.64
C MET A 128 -0.64 -25.98 -2.34
N ARG A 129 -1.15 -26.93 -1.55
CA ARG A 129 -2.59 -27.04 -1.20
C ARG A 129 -3.15 -25.82 -0.47
N LYS A 130 -2.32 -25.07 0.27
CA LYS A 130 -2.74 -23.92 1.10
C LYS A 130 -2.36 -22.58 0.52
N ARG A 131 -1.58 -22.52 -0.55
CA ARG A 131 -1.13 -21.28 -1.19
C ARG A 131 -2.28 -20.40 -1.66
N GLY A 132 -3.29 -20.98 -2.33
CA GLY A 132 -4.44 -20.24 -2.83
C GLY A 132 -5.20 -19.52 -1.71
N LEU A 133 -5.44 -20.19 -0.58
CA LEU A 133 -6.07 -19.58 0.58
C LEU A 133 -5.22 -18.43 1.15
N ALA A 134 -3.92 -18.66 1.33
CA ALA A 134 -3.01 -17.64 1.86
C ALA A 134 -2.93 -16.43 0.93
N THR A 135 -2.82 -16.64 -0.38
CA THR A 135 -2.82 -15.56 -1.38
C THR A 135 -4.16 -14.82 -1.40
N GLY A 136 -5.28 -15.53 -1.29
CA GLY A 136 -6.61 -14.92 -1.18
C GLY A 136 -6.76 -14.01 0.05
N ILE A 137 -6.22 -14.44 1.21
CA ILE A 137 -6.19 -13.62 2.43
C ILE A 137 -5.34 -12.36 2.22
N VAL A 138 -4.14 -12.51 1.67
CA VAL A 138 -3.24 -11.38 1.41
C VAL A 138 -3.87 -10.38 0.42
N SER A 139 -4.44 -10.86 -0.69
CA SER A 139 -5.07 -9.97 -1.69
C SER A 139 -6.38 -9.34 -1.20
N GLY A 140 -7.09 -10.00 -0.29
CA GLY A 140 -8.30 -9.47 0.34
C GLY A 140 -8.08 -8.15 1.07
N GLY A 141 -6.83 -7.88 1.49
CA GLY A 141 -6.45 -6.60 2.10
C GLY A 141 -6.73 -5.38 1.22
N ILE A 142 -6.71 -5.52 -0.12
CA ILE A 142 -7.00 -4.40 -1.04
C ILE A 142 -8.43 -3.89 -0.83
N GLY A 143 -9.41 -4.79 -0.87
CA GLY A 143 -10.82 -4.45 -0.65
C GLY A 143 -11.09 -3.98 0.78
N THR A 144 -10.46 -4.65 1.77
CA THR A 144 -10.54 -4.25 3.17
C THR A 144 -10.03 -2.81 3.38
N GLY A 145 -8.91 -2.45 2.75
CA GLY A 145 -8.35 -1.10 2.84
C GLY A 145 -9.24 -0.06 2.20
N LEU A 146 -9.86 -0.35 1.03
CA LEU A 146 -10.85 0.53 0.42
C LEU A 146 -12.07 0.72 1.33
N PHE A 147 -12.59 -0.38 1.91
CA PHE A 147 -13.72 -0.34 2.83
C PHE A 147 -13.43 0.54 4.06
N ILE A 148 -12.26 0.33 4.68
CA ILE A 148 -11.80 1.13 5.82
C ILE A 148 -11.67 2.61 5.42
N SER A 149 -11.09 2.90 4.25
CA SER A 149 -10.98 4.27 3.74
C SER A 149 -12.36 4.91 3.54
N GLY A 150 -13.34 4.16 3.02
CA GLY A 150 -14.71 4.62 2.82
C GLY A 150 -15.43 5.00 4.12
N ILE A 151 -15.05 4.38 5.25
CA ILE A 151 -15.62 4.70 6.57
C ILE A 151 -14.88 5.87 7.24
N ILE A 152 -13.55 5.86 7.20
CA ILE A 152 -12.72 6.79 7.99
C ILE A 152 -12.57 8.15 7.30
N LEU A 153 -12.43 8.18 5.98
CA LEU A 153 -12.08 9.43 5.28
C LEU A 153 -13.24 10.44 5.16
N PRO A 154 -14.49 10.05 4.88
CA PRO A 154 -15.58 11.03 4.74
C PRO A 154 -15.78 11.92 5.99
N PRO A 155 -15.79 11.38 7.24
CA PRO A 155 -15.84 12.22 8.43
C PRO A 155 -14.67 13.19 8.57
N ILE A 156 -13.45 12.76 8.20
CA ILE A 156 -12.27 13.63 8.24
C ILE A 156 -12.40 14.74 7.20
N ILE A 157 -12.84 14.40 5.98
CA ILE A 157 -13.00 15.38 4.89
C ILE A 157 -14.07 16.42 5.27
N SER A 158 -15.19 16.00 5.84
CA SER A 158 -16.28 16.90 6.22
C SER A 158 -15.95 17.79 7.43
N ALA A 159 -15.04 17.35 8.32
CA ALA A 159 -14.68 18.11 9.52
C ALA A 159 -13.82 19.35 9.24
N PHE A 160 -13.14 19.41 8.07
CA PHE A 160 -12.18 20.47 7.72
C PHE A 160 -12.53 21.21 6.41
N ASP A 161 -13.81 21.22 6.02
CA ASP A 161 -14.31 21.94 4.85
C ASP A 161 -13.42 21.76 3.57
N LYS A 162 -12.98 22.86 2.99
CA LYS A 162 -12.19 22.86 1.75
C LYS A 162 -10.82 22.20 1.85
N ASP A 163 -10.25 22.10 3.04
CA ASP A 163 -8.93 21.48 3.28
C ASP A 163 -9.03 20.03 3.79
N GLY A 164 -10.22 19.48 3.96
CA GLY A 164 -10.44 18.14 4.48
C GLY A 164 -9.70 17.04 3.70
N TRP A 165 -9.57 17.17 2.38
CA TRP A 165 -8.80 16.26 1.56
C TRP A 165 -7.30 16.23 1.91
N ARG A 166 -6.72 17.33 2.40
CA ARG A 166 -5.33 17.39 2.87
C ARG A 166 -5.13 16.56 4.12
N TYR A 167 -6.04 16.71 5.08
CA TYR A 167 -6.02 15.94 6.31
C TYR A 167 -6.23 14.44 6.06
N ALA A 168 -7.07 14.08 5.08
CA ALA A 168 -7.21 12.70 4.64
C ALA A 168 -5.86 12.11 4.17
N TRP A 169 -5.09 12.85 3.36
CA TRP A 169 -3.76 12.42 2.91
C TRP A 169 -2.75 12.37 4.05
N PHE A 170 -2.77 13.32 4.99
CA PHE A 170 -1.89 13.28 6.16
C PHE A 170 -2.14 12.06 7.02
N VAL A 171 -3.39 11.77 7.33
CA VAL A 171 -3.77 10.61 8.15
C VAL A 171 -3.34 9.31 7.48
N LEU A 172 -3.62 9.13 6.18
CA LEU A 172 -3.20 7.94 5.45
C LEU A 172 -1.67 7.83 5.37
N GLY A 173 -0.98 8.92 5.09
CA GLY A 173 0.47 8.96 5.00
C GLY A 173 1.15 8.56 6.32
N ILE A 174 0.70 9.14 7.43
CA ILE A 174 1.20 8.81 8.77
C ILE A 174 0.88 7.35 9.12
N ALA A 175 -0.34 6.88 8.87
CA ALA A 175 -0.72 5.50 9.14
C ALA A 175 0.15 4.51 8.37
N VAL A 176 0.36 4.72 7.07
CA VAL A 176 1.22 3.86 6.24
C VAL A 176 2.66 3.91 6.73
N PHE A 177 3.18 5.10 7.05
CA PHE A 177 4.55 5.28 7.52
C PHE A 177 4.81 4.53 8.84
N ILE A 178 3.94 4.71 9.84
CA ILE A 178 4.08 4.05 11.15
C ILE A 178 3.95 2.52 11.00
N LEU A 179 2.92 2.06 10.29
CA LEU A 179 2.66 0.63 10.14
C LEU A 179 3.68 -0.07 9.23
N ALA A 180 4.46 0.68 8.42
CA ALA A 180 5.60 0.12 7.69
C ALA A 180 6.62 -0.53 8.64
N PHE A 181 6.90 0.10 9.79
CA PHE A 181 7.80 -0.46 10.80
C PHE A 181 7.23 -1.71 11.46
N VAL A 182 5.91 -1.74 11.69
CA VAL A 182 5.20 -2.93 12.19
C VAL A 182 5.35 -4.08 11.18
N CYS A 183 5.08 -3.81 9.90
CA CYS A 183 5.26 -4.80 8.84
C CYS A 183 6.71 -5.30 8.78
N TYR A 184 7.69 -4.40 8.87
CA TYR A 184 9.11 -4.77 8.90
C TYR A 184 9.47 -5.66 10.09
N ALA A 185 8.91 -5.42 11.27
CA ALA A 185 9.15 -6.22 12.46
C ALA A 185 8.67 -7.67 12.31
N PHE A 186 7.53 -7.89 11.66
CA PHE A 186 6.89 -9.20 11.53
C PHE A 186 7.22 -9.93 10.23
N LEU A 187 7.51 -9.24 9.12
CA LEU A 187 7.86 -9.90 7.86
C LEU A 187 9.18 -10.66 7.98
N ARG A 188 9.20 -11.85 7.36
CA ARG A 188 10.40 -12.69 7.15
C ARG A 188 10.36 -13.23 5.72
N ASN A 189 11.53 -13.39 5.11
CA ASN A 189 11.61 -13.81 3.72
C ASN A 189 11.27 -15.29 3.57
N THR A 190 11.79 -16.13 4.48
CA THR A 190 11.64 -17.59 4.41
C THR A 190 11.35 -18.22 5.78
N PRO A 191 10.72 -19.41 5.83
CA PRO A 191 10.49 -20.13 7.07
C PRO A 191 11.78 -20.47 7.83
N GLN A 192 12.89 -20.69 7.11
CA GLN A 192 14.18 -21.07 7.67
C GLN A 192 14.74 -19.97 8.60
N GLU A 193 14.43 -18.69 8.35
CA GLU A 193 14.80 -17.58 9.24
C GLU A 193 14.21 -17.75 10.67
N LYS A 194 13.23 -18.61 10.83
CA LYS A 194 12.58 -18.94 12.11
C LYS A 194 12.78 -20.42 12.53
N GLY A 195 13.66 -21.15 11.85
CA GLY A 195 13.85 -22.59 12.09
C GLY A 195 12.60 -23.42 11.79
N LEU A 196 11.74 -22.97 10.86
CA LEU A 196 10.49 -23.62 10.51
C LEU A 196 10.52 -24.18 9.08
N THR A 197 9.62 -25.13 8.80
CA THR A 197 9.32 -25.63 7.46
C THR A 197 8.07 -24.94 6.91
N MET A 198 7.72 -25.20 5.65
CA MET A 198 6.46 -24.73 5.06
C MET A 198 5.25 -25.27 5.84
N TYR A 199 4.22 -24.42 5.97
CA TYR A 199 2.99 -24.77 6.67
C TYR A 199 2.05 -25.58 5.79
N GLY A 200 1.58 -26.70 6.28
CA GLY A 200 0.49 -27.52 5.71
C GLY A 200 0.78 -28.98 5.51
#